data_4fb0ca35b85e7be9d971b4fc717065f6
#
_entry.id   4fb0ca35b85e7be9d971b4fc717065f6
#
_cell.length_a   1.000
_cell.length_b   1.000
_cell.length_c   1.000
_cell.angle_alpha   90.00
_cell.angle_beta   90.00
_cell.angle_gamma   90.00
#
_symmetry.space_group_name_H-M   'P 1'
#
loop_
_entity.id
_entity.type
_entity.pdbx_description
1 polymer ?
#
loop_
_entity_poly.entity_id
_entity_poly.type
_entity_poly.pdbx_seq_one_letter_code
_entity_poly.pdbx_strand_id
1 'polypeptide(L)'
;MSYAIVGAGLIGRMMAYALTKSGSRVELFERSGPEAEHSAARVAASMLAPLAESAITEAPVVRMGLYGLDRWKQLITELNAQVAQQTYFQQDGTLVLWHRLDAPEAQRFAEHLERNVRMNPALATPWHLDGKALTELEPAVAERFTQGLFLPREGQLDNRQLLTGLLEFLTKAQVPMHWHRAIEPNELRGHGFDWIIDCRGLGAKASWADTRNPLRGVRGEVIRVHAPEVKLKRPTRLIHPRYPIYIAPKENDL
;
A
#
# COMPACT_ATOMS: atom_id res chain seq x y z
N MET A 1 -23.96 -15.69 6.14
CA MET A 1 -24.23 -14.28 5.79
C MET A 1 -23.90 -14.07 4.33
N SER A 2 -24.63 -13.15 3.69
CA SER A 2 -24.45 -12.77 2.28
C SER A 2 -24.02 -11.32 2.16
N TYR A 3 -23.02 -11.07 1.31
CA TYR A 3 -22.39 -9.76 1.15
C TYR A 3 -22.37 -9.34 -0.31
N ALA A 4 -22.79 -8.12 -0.59
CA ALA A 4 -22.52 -7.43 -1.84
C ALA A 4 -21.40 -6.45 -1.63
N ILE A 5 -20.37 -6.51 -2.46
CA ILE A 5 -19.23 -5.58 -2.44
C ILE A 5 -19.26 -4.76 -3.71
N VAL A 6 -19.30 -3.44 -3.56
CA VAL A 6 -19.33 -2.49 -4.69
C VAL A 6 -17.97 -1.81 -4.82
N GLY A 7 -17.29 -2.10 -5.92
CA GLY A 7 -15.92 -1.69 -6.21
C GLY A 7 -14.92 -2.83 -6.06
N ALA A 8 -14.23 -3.22 -7.16
CA ALA A 8 -13.24 -4.31 -7.21
C ALA A 8 -11.79 -3.80 -7.25
N GLY A 9 -11.53 -2.66 -6.62
CA GLY A 9 -10.18 -2.22 -6.30
C GLY A 9 -9.55 -3.08 -5.19
N LEU A 10 -8.42 -2.65 -4.64
CA LEU A 10 -7.71 -3.43 -3.63
C LEU A 10 -8.60 -3.77 -2.42
N ILE A 11 -9.28 -2.77 -1.86
CA ILE A 11 -10.11 -2.98 -0.65
C ILE A 11 -11.26 -3.95 -0.94
N GLY A 12 -11.96 -3.79 -2.09
CA GLY A 12 -13.06 -4.70 -2.45
C GLY A 12 -12.60 -6.14 -2.64
N ARG A 13 -11.48 -6.36 -3.34
CA ARG A 13 -10.90 -7.71 -3.51
C ARG A 13 -10.42 -8.32 -2.20
N MET A 14 -9.80 -7.51 -1.32
CA MET A 14 -9.38 -7.95 0.01
C MET A 14 -10.56 -8.33 0.90
N MET A 15 -11.63 -7.55 0.89
CA MET A 15 -12.87 -7.85 1.61
C MET A 15 -13.51 -9.14 1.07
N ALA A 16 -13.60 -9.25 -0.27
CA ALA A 16 -14.12 -10.46 -0.91
C ALA A 16 -13.30 -11.70 -0.54
N TYR A 17 -11.96 -11.59 -0.57
CA TYR A 17 -11.04 -12.66 -0.15
C TYR A 17 -11.30 -13.09 1.30
N ALA A 18 -11.32 -12.14 2.23
CA ALA A 18 -11.48 -12.43 3.65
C ALA A 18 -12.85 -13.04 3.97
N LEU A 19 -13.93 -12.51 3.38
CA LEU A 19 -15.29 -13.00 3.59
C LEU A 19 -15.50 -14.37 2.95
N THR A 20 -14.94 -14.61 1.77
CA THR A 20 -15.00 -15.94 1.12
C THR A 20 -14.25 -16.98 1.96
N LYS A 21 -13.07 -16.65 2.48
CA LYS A 21 -12.33 -17.54 3.41
C LYS A 21 -13.11 -17.85 4.69
N SER A 22 -13.94 -16.93 5.15
CA SER A 22 -14.80 -17.17 6.33
C SER A 22 -16.06 -18.01 6.01
N GLY A 23 -16.23 -18.48 4.76
CA GLY A 23 -17.39 -19.26 4.33
C GLY A 23 -18.64 -18.42 4.07
N SER A 24 -18.50 -17.10 3.93
CA SER A 24 -19.61 -16.22 3.60
C SER A 24 -19.92 -16.22 2.09
N ARG A 25 -21.18 -16.05 1.74
CA ARG A 25 -21.58 -15.80 0.34
C ARG A 25 -21.23 -14.36 -0.03
N VAL A 26 -20.46 -14.18 -1.10
CA VAL A 26 -19.99 -12.86 -1.57
C VAL A 26 -20.33 -12.70 -3.05
N GLU A 27 -20.78 -11.49 -3.43
CA GLU A 27 -20.87 -11.06 -4.82
C GLU A 27 -20.15 -9.71 -4.98
N LEU A 28 -19.39 -9.57 -6.05
CA LEU A 28 -18.55 -8.39 -6.31
C LEU A 28 -19.07 -7.65 -7.55
N PHE A 29 -19.26 -6.34 -7.44
CA PHE A 29 -19.75 -5.47 -8.50
C PHE A 29 -18.68 -4.41 -8.85
N GLU A 30 -18.34 -4.29 -10.14
CA GLU A 30 -17.34 -3.34 -10.61
C GLU A 30 -17.78 -2.69 -11.93
N ARG A 31 -17.65 -1.36 -11.99
CA ARG A 31 -18.01 -0.58 -13.18
C ARG A 31 -17.06 -0.79 -14.37
N SER A 32 -15.83 -1.20 -14.10
CA SER A 32 -14.78 -1.47 -15.10
C SER A 32 -14.54 -2.99 -15.24
N GLY A 33 -13.49 -3.35 -15.98
CA GLY A 33 -13.08 -4.73 -16.17
C GLY A 33 -12.27 -5.30 -15.01
N PRO A 34 -11.89 -6.59 -15.12
CA PRO A 34 -11.12 -7.30 -14.10
C PRO A 34 -9.70 -6.77 -13.87
N GLU A 35 -9.16 -5.99 -14.81
CA GLU A 35 -7.78 -5.46 -14.75
C GLU A 35 -7.57 -4.37 -13.71
N ALA A 36 -8.65 -3.90 -13.06
CA ALA A 36 -8.64 -2.84 -12.05
C ALA A 36 -7.95 -1.54 -12.53
N GLU A 37 -8.10 -1.18 -13.80
CA GLU A 37 -7.39 -0.08 -14.47
C GLU A 37 -7.58 1.27 -13.78
N HIS A 38 -8.76 1.49 -13.21
CA HIS A 38 -9.10 2.74 -12.51
C HIS A 38 -8.89 2.67 -11.00
N SER A 39 -8.33 1.56 -10.50
CA SER A 39 -8.01 1.44 -9.07
C SER A 39 -6.75 2.23 -8.73
N ALA A 40 -6.82 3.06 -7.68
CA ALA A 40 -5.64 3.74 -7.14
C ALA A 40 -4.51 2.76 -6.78
N ALA A 41 -4.87 1.56 -6.33
CA ALA A 41 -3.90 0.53 -5.99
C ALA A 41 -3.08 0.06 -7.19
N ARG A 42 -3.62 0.05 -8.42
CA ARG A 42 -2.89 -0.39 -9.61
C ARG A 42 -1.71 0.53 -9.95
N VAL A 43 -1.79 1.79 -9.58
CA VAL A 43 -0.76 2.81 -9.88
C VAL A 43 0.09 3.19 -8.68
N ALA A 44 -0.27 2.78 -7.47
CA ALA A 44 0.46 3.11 -6.26
C ALA A 44 1.85 2.49 -6.22
N ALA A 45 2.81 3.11 -5.51
CA ALA A 45 4.15 2.58 -5.28
C ALA A 45 4.16 1.38 -4.30
N SER A 46 3.11 1.25 -3.50
CA SER A 46 2.87 0.11 -2.57
C SER A 46 3.96 -0.09 -1.53
N MET A 47 4.45 1.01 -0.98
CA MET A 47 5.28 0.99 0.21
C MET A 47 4.42 0.71 1.45
N LEU A 48 4.96 -0.06 2.39
CA LEU A 48 4.38 -0.37 3.69
C LEU A 48 5.22 0.35 4.75
N ALA A 49 4.89 1.60 5.01
CA ALA A 49 5.78 2.55 5.65
C ALA A 49 5.13 3.32 6.83
N PRO A 50 4.57 2.63 7.85
CA PRO A 50 3.84 3.29 8.93
C PRO A 50 4.69 4.22 9.78
N LEU A 51 5.99 3.98 9.92
CA LEU A 51 6.89 4.89 10.64
C LEU A 51 7.14 6.17 9.82
N ALA A 52 7.53 6.04 8.54
CA ALA A 52 7.75 7.20 7.68
C ALA A 52 6.47 8.06 7.55
N GLU A 53 5.33 7.42 7.37
CA GLU A 53 4.04 8.10 7.25
C GLU A 53 3.55 8.70 8.57
N SER A 54 4.04 8.25 9.71
CA SER A 54 3.68 8.84 11.02
C SER A 54 4.05 10.32 11.14
N ALA A 55 4.95 10.81 10.27
CA ALA A 55 5.31 12.22 10.21
C ALA A 55 4.17 13.13 9.72
N ILE A 56 3.22 12.59 8.94
CA ILE A 56 2.17 13.38 8.27
C ILE A 56 0.78 12.79 8.43
N THR A 57 0.66 11.61 9.01
CA THR A 57 -0.58 10.85 9.08
C THR A 57 -1.11 10.79 10.51
N GLU A 58 -2.43 10.73 10.65
CA GLU A 58 -3.10 10.64 11.94
C GLU A 58 -2.82 9.31 12.67
N ALA A 59 -2.76 9.36 13.99
CA ALA A 59 -2.47 8.20 14.84
C ALA A 59 -3.34 6.94 14.58
N PRO A 60 -4.64 7.03 14.27
CA PRO A 60 -5.43 5.85 13.91
C PRO A 60 -4.91 5.14 12.66
N VAL A 61 -4.50 5.89 11.62
CA VAL A 61 -3.96 5.34 10.38
C VAL A 61 -2.60 4.68 10.62
N VAL A 62 -1.74 5.30 11.44
CA VAL A 62 -0.46 4.70 11.87
C VAL A 62 -0.69 3.36 12.59
N ARG A 63 -1.66 3.30 13.52
CA ARG A 63 -2.00 2.04 14.20
C ARG A 63 -2.47 0.94 13.24
N MET A 64 -3.34 1.30 12.27
CA MET A 64 -3.76 0.37 11.22
C MET A 64 -2.58 -0.09 10.36
N GLY A 65 -1.67 0.81 10.01
CA GLY A 65 -0.45 0.49 9.25
C GLY A 65 0.46 -0.49 9.99
N LEU A 66 0.70 -0.27 11.30
CA LEU A 66 1.46 -1.19 12.15
C LEU A 66 0.84 -2.57 12.22
N TYR A 67 -0.47 -2.63 12.48
CA TYR A 67 -1.20 -3.90 12.46
C TYR A 67 -1.12 -4.58 11.09
N GLY A 68 -1.19 -3.80 10.01
CA GLY A 68 -1.09 -4.29 8.64
C GLY A 68 0.26 -4.93 8.32
N LEU A 69 1.39 -4.40 8.84
CA LEU A 69 2.72 -4.94 8.55
C LEU A 69 2.83 -6.45 8.85
N ASP A 70 2.38 -6.86 10.03
CA ASP A 70 2.47 -8.26 10.46
C ASP A 70 1.45 -9.14 9.69
N ARG A 71 0.31 -8.55 9.32
CA ARG A 71 -0.75 -9.24 8.57
C ARG A 71 -0.40 -9.44 7.09
N TRP A 72 0.32 -8.50 6.47
CA TRP A 72 0.69 -8.60 5.07
C TRP A 72 1.52 -9.84 4.77
N LYS A 73 2.54 -10.10 5.57
CA LYS A 73 3.38 -11.29 5.40
C LYS A 73 2.55 -12.58 5.40
N GLN A 74 1.67 -12.71 6.39
CA GLN A 74 0.79 -13.87 6.51
C GLN A 74 -0.14 -13.98 5.30
N LEU A 75 -0.82 -12.89 4.96
CA LEU A 75 -1.78 -12.86 3.85
C LEU A 75 -1.12 -13.23 2.52
N ILE A 76 0.04 -12.65 2.22
CA ILE A 76 0.76 -12.93 0.97
C ILE A 76 1.20 -14.39 0.92
N THR A 77 1.73 -14.92 2.02
CA THR A 77 2.10 -16.34 2.10
C THR A 77 0.89 -17.25 1.84
N GLU A 78 -0.24 -16.98 2.47
CA GLU A 78 -1.48 -17.75 2.31
C GLU A 78 -2.06 -17.62 0.89
N LEU A 79 -2.03 -16.43 0.31
CA LEU A 79 -2.52 -16.19 -1.05
C LEU A 79 -1.64 -16.90 -2.07
N ASN A 80 -0.33 -16.72 -2.00
CA ASN A 80 0.63 -17.32 -2.90
C ASN A 80 0.59 -18.85 -2.89
N ALA A 81 0.20 -19.48 -1.78
CA ALA A 81 0.00 -20.92 -1.71
C ALA A 81 -1.24 -21.41 -2.50
N GLN A 82 -2.16 -20.54 -2.87
CA GLN A 82 -3.46 -20.89 -3.47
C GLN A 82 -3.59 -20.46 -4.94
N VAL A 83 -2.71 -19.59 -5.42
CA VAL A 83 -2.76 -19.00 -6.75
C VAL A 83 -1.48 -19.21 -7.52
N ALA A 84 -1.54 -19.18 -8.86
CA ALA A 84 -0.36 -19.29 -9.71
C ALA A 84 0.43 -17.97 -9.72
N GLN A 85 -0.28 -16.84 -9.74
CA GLN A 85 0.34 -15.52 -9.67
C GLN A 85 0.93 -15.26 -8.29
N GLN A 86 2.25 -15.33 -8.19
CA GLN A 86 2.93 -14.98 -6.95
C GLN A 86 2.95 -13.47 -6.77
N THR A 87 2.73 -13.02 -5.54
CA THR A 87 2.83 -11.61 -5.15
C THR A 87 4.16 -11.38 -4.48
N TYR A 88 4.98 -10.50 -5.07
CA TYR A 88 6.21 -10.03 -4.44
C TYR A 88 5.91 -9.27 -3.17
N PHE A 89 6.62 -9.62 -2.11
CA PHE A 89 6.57 -8.96 -0.80
C PHE A 89 7.97 -8.94 -0.19
N GLN A 90 8.37 -7.77 0.31
CA GLN A 90 9.64 -7.58 0.98
C GLN A 90 9.45 -6.70 2.22
N GLN A 91 10.06 -7.07 3.33
CA GLN A 91 10.00 -6.33 4.60
C GLN A 91 11.40 -6.19 5.20
N ASP A 92 12.30 -5.52 4.45
CA ASP A 92 13.72 -5.34 4.78
C ASP A 92 14.05 -3.87 5.10
N GLY A 93 13.04 -3.12 5.54
CA GLY A 93 13.16 -1.71 5.88
C GLY A 93 13.07 -0.77 4.69
N THR A 94 13.09 0.53 5.01
CA THR A 94 13.10 1.65 4.05
C THR A 94 14.30 2.53 4.34
N LEU A 95 14.94 3.07 3.30
CA LEU A 95 15.96 4.10 3.42
C LEU A 95 15.35 5.49 3.27
N VAL A 96 15.87 6.44 4.05
CA VAL A 96 15.65 7.87 3.84
C VAL A 96 16.99 8.52 3.59
N LEU A 97 17.11 9.17 2.44
CA LEU A 97 18.33 9.80 1.97
C LEU A 97 18.12 11.30 1.75
N TRP A 98 19.19 12.06 1.77
CA TRP A 98 19.14 13.50 1.49
C TRP A 98 20.50 14.00 0.97
N HIS A 99 20.46 15.05 0.19
CA HIS A 99 21.66 15.78 -0.19
C HIS A 99 22.10 16.71 0.93
N ARG A 100 23.37 17.06 0.95
CA ARG A 100 23.97 17.87 2.01
C ARG A 100 23.21 19.16 2.32
N LEU A 101 22.64 19.80 1.31
CA LEU A 101 21.88 21.04 1.47
C LEU A 101 20.52 20.81 2.17
N ASP A 102 19.99 19.60 2.12
CA ASP A 102 18.70 19.24 2.70
C ASP A 102 18.83 18.61 4.11
N ALA A 103 20.06 18.62 4.67
CA ALA A 103 20.32 18.04 6.00
C ALA A 103 19.45 18.64 7.13
N PRO A 104 19.17 19.95 7.18
CA PRO A 104 18.26 20.49 8.20
C PRO A 104 16.84 19.95 8.11
N GLU A 105 16.33 19.69 6.91
CA GLU A 105 15.01 19.08 6.69
C GLU A 105 15.01 17.63 7.12
N ALA A 106 16.04 16.88 6.76
CA ALA A 106 16.22 15.50 7.17
C ALA A 106 16.32 15.34 8.69
N GLN A 107 17.02 16.26 9.35
CA GLN A 107 17.11 16.27 10.81
C GLN A 107 15.74 16.52 11.46
N ARG A 108 14.97 17.52 10.98
CA ARG A 108 13.60 17.75 11.47
C ARG A 108 12.71 16.54 11.29
N PHE A 109 12.84 15.87 10.15
CA PHE A 109 12.10 14.63 9.88
C PHE A 109 12.49 13.52 10.87
N ALA A 110 13.78 13.29 11.09
CA ALA A 110 14.29 12.30 12.04
C ALA A 110 13.79 12.56 13.47
N GLU A 111 13.91 13.79 13.95
CA GLU A 111 13.43 14.21 15.28
C GLU A 111 11.92 14.00 15.44
N HIS A 112 11.15 14.22 14.36
CA HIS A 112 9.71 13.95 14.36
C HIS A 112 9.42 12.46 14.50
N LEU A 113 10.10 11.61 13.72
CA LEU A 113 9.95 10.15 13.83
C LEU A 113 10.32 9.65 15.22
N GLU A 114 11.45 10.11 15.79
CA GLU A 114 11.87 9.73 17.14
C GLU A 114 10.87 10.16 18.22
N ARG A 115 10.26 11.34 18.06
CA ARG A 115 9.18 11.79 18.95
C ARG A 115 7.99 10.86 18.85
N ASN A 116 7.58 10.47 17.63
CA ASN A 116 6.47 9.56 17.42
C ASN A 116 6.75 8.17 18.00
N VAL A 117 7.99 7.67 17.92
CA VAL A 117 8.42 6.42 18.56
C VAL A 117 8.29 6.51 20.08
N ARG A 118 8.71 7.63 20.70
CA ARG A 118 8.54 7.84 22.15
C ARG A 118 7.06 7.82 22.56
N MET A 119 6.18 8.35 21.73
CA MET A 119 4.73 8.37 21.99
C MET A 119 4.04 7.04 21.68
N ASN A 120 4.61 6.25 20.76
CA ASN A 120 4.08 4.95 20.35
C ASN A 120 5.23 3.93 20.18
N PRO A 121 5.60 3.22 21.25
CA PRO A 121 6.72 2.25 21.24
C PRO A 121 6.52 1.05 20.29
N ALA A 122 5.34 0.87 19.71
CA ALA A 122 5.13 -0.12 18.65
C ALA A 122 5.79 0.26 17.33
N LEU A 123 6.10 1.55 17.13
CA LEU A 123 6.96 2.02 16.04
C LEU A 123 8.40 1.62 16.32
N ALA A 124 9.09 1.12 15.29
CA ALA A 124 10.51 0.79 15.42
C ALA A 124 11.37 2.06 15.42
N THR A 125 12.42 2.07 16.23
CA THR A 125 13.37 3.21 16.26
C THR A 125 14.10 3.32 14.93
N PRO A 126 14.16 4.51 14.31
CA PRO A 126 14.99 4.73 13.13
C PRO A 126 16.48 4.63 13.48
N TRP A 127 17.29 4.13 12.55
CA TRP A 127 18.74 4.04 12.72
C TRP A 127 19.44 5.10 11.88
N HIS A 128 20.27 5.92 12.49
CA HIS A 128 21.14 6.84 11.78
C HIS A 128 22.30 6.06 11.14
N LEU A 129 22.50 6.26 9.84
CA LEU A 129 23.55 5.62 9.07
C LEU A 129 24.61 6.66 8.70
N ASP A 130 25.87 6.36 9.00
CA ASP A 130 27.03 7.02 8.41
C ASP A 130 27.33 6.42 7.02
N GLY A 131 28.34 6.96 6.34
CA GLY A 131 28.70 6.52 5.00
C GLY A 131 29.14 5.04 4.93
N LYS A 132 29.77 4.52 5.99
CA LYS A 132 30.18 3.10 6.04
C LYS A 132 28.97 2.20 6.19
N ALA A 133 28.12 2.46 7.16
CA ALA A 133 26.89 1.70 7.38
C ALA A 133 25.95 1.76 6.15
N LEU A 134 25.87 2.92 5.49
CA LEU A 134 25.09 3.08 4.27
C LEU A 134 25.66 2.26 3.12
N THR A 135 26.99 2.20 2.96
CA THR A 135 27.67 1.39 1.94
C THR A 135 27.41 -0.10 2.16
N GLU A 136 27.47 -0.56 3.40
CA GLU A 136 27.21 -1.95 3.75
C GLU A 136 25.74 -2.34 3.51
N LEU A 137 24.80 -1.45 3.86
CA LEU A 137 23.37 -1.69 3.77
C LEU A 137 22.84 -1.58 2.33
N GLU A 138 23.27 -0.54 1.59
CA GLU A 138 22.76 -0.23 0.24
C GLU A 138 23.88 0.34 -0.65
N PRO A 139 24.76 -0.52 -1.18
CA PRO A 139 25.91 -0.07 -2.00
C PRO A 139 25.51 0.80 -3.20
N ALA A 140 24.31 0.59 -3.75
CA ALA A 140 23.85 1.31 -4.94
C ALA A 140 23.71 2.84 -4.76
N VAL A 141 23.68 3.33 -3.52
CA VAL A 141 23.56 4.77 -3.22
C VAL A 141 24.80 5.37 -2.59
N ALA A 142 25.78 4.55 -2.22
CA ALA A 142 26.94 4.93 -1.40
C ALA A 142 27.83 6.00 -2.05
N GLU A 143 27.94 6.01 -3.38
CA GLU A 143 28.74 7.02 -4.09
C GLU A 143 28.12 8.43 -4.05
N ARG A 144 26.82 8.52 -3.80
CA ARG A 144 26.07 9.78 -3.87
C ARG A 144 25.65 10.31 -2.50
N PHE A 145 25.59 9.44 -1.49
CA PHE A 145 25.09 9.77 -0.16
C PHE A 145 26.06 9.27 0.90
N THR A 146 26.37 10.13 1.85
CA THR A 146 27.32 9.85 2.95
C THR A 146 26.63 9.60 4.28
N GLN A 147 25.30 9.71 4.32
CA GLN A 147 24.50 9.52 5.51
C GLN A 147 23.04 9.22 5.11
N GLY A 148 22.30 8.61 6.00
CA GLY A 148 20.90 8.29 5.81
C GLY A 148 20.22 7.90 7.10
N LEU A 149 18.91 7.62 7.01
CA LEU A 149 18.13 6.94 8.04
C LEU A 149 17.67 5.59 7.49
N PHE A 150 17.73 4.57 8.31
CA PHE A 150 17.10 3.29 8.05
C PHE A 150 15.88 3.14 8.95
N LEU A 151 14.74 2.82 8.34
CA LEU A 151 13.48 2.61 9.00
C LEU A 151 13.19 1.10 9.00
N PRO A 152 13.53 0.39 10.09
CA PRO A 152 13.34 -1.05 10.15
C PRO A 152 11.84 -1.42 10.17
N ARG A 153 11.53 -2.68 9.84
CA ARG A 153 10.18 -3.24 9.75
C ARG A 153 9.31 -2.71 8.60
N GLU A 154 9.68 -1.64 7.95
CA GLU A 154 8.98 -1.19 6.75
C GLU A 154 9.26 -2.11 5.55
N GLY A 155 8.47 -1.97 4.50
CA GLY A 155 8.62 -2.83 3.34
C GLY A 155 7.81 -2.38 2.14
N GLN A 156 7.57 -3.31 1.25
CA GLN A 156 6.82 -3.10 0.02
C GLN A 156 6.22 -4.41 -0.50
N LEU A 157 5.29 -4.26 -1.43
CA LEU A 157 4.77 -5.38 -2.22
C LEU A 157 4.54 -4.94 -3.68
N ASP A 158 4.33 -5.87 -4.59
CA ASP A 158 3.82 -5.53 -5.92
C ASP A 158 2.29 -5.54 -5.91
N ASN A 159 1.72 -4.36 -6.02
CA ASN A 159 0.26 -4.14 -6.01
C ASN A 159 -0.45 -4.73 -7.22
N ARG A 160 0.21 -4.80 -8.39
CA ARG A 160 -0.40 -5.39 -9.60
C ARG A 160 -0.46 -6.90 -9.48
N GLN A 161 0.62 -7.53 -9.02
CA GLN A 161 0.65 -8.96 -8.72
C GLN A 161 -0.39 -9.32 -7.65
N LEU A 162 -0.51 -8.51 -6.59
CA LEU A 162 -1.52 -8.72 -5.55
C LEU A 162 -2.94 -8.64 -6.10
N LEU A 163 -3.26 -7.61 -6.90
CA LEU A 163 -4.58 -7.49 -7.53
C LEU A 163 -4.90 -8.69 -8.41
N THR A 164 -3.93 -9.17 -9.18
CA THR A 164 -4.10 -10.36 -10.05
C THR A 164 -4.27 -11.63 -9.22
N GLY A 165 -3.44 -11.84 -8.18
CA GLY A 165 -3.55 -13.01 -7.30
C GLY A 165 -4.88 -13.07 -6.56
N LEU A 166 -5.38 -11.93 -6.05
CA LEU A 166 -6.71 -11.85 -5.42
C LEU A 166 -7.82 -12.18 -6.42
N LEU A 167 -7.74 -11.69 -7.66
CA LEU A 167 -8.70 -12.02 -8.71
C LEU A 167 -8.70 -13.52 -9.03
N GLU A 168 -7.50 -14.11 -9.18
CA GLU A 168 -7.36 -15.55 -9.42
C GLU A 168 -7.98 -16.36 -8.29
N PHE A 169 -7.73 -16.01 -7.03
CA PHE A 169 -8.35 -16.66 -5.88
C PHE A 169 -9.86 -16.60 -5.93
N LEU A 170 -10.44 -15.39 -6.15
CA LEU A 170 -11.89 -15.21 -6.22
C LEU A 170 -12.53 -15.99 -7.37
N THR A 171 -11.83 -16.09 -8.50
CA THR A 171 -12.26 -16.88 -9.66
C THR A 171 -12.27 -18.37 -9.32
N LYS A 172 -11.20 -18.90 -8.70
CA LYS A 172 -11.14 -20.29 -8.25
C LYS A 172 -12.21 -20.62 -7.20
N ALA A 173 -12.49 -19.68 -6.33
CA ALA A 173 -13.54 -19.79 -5.31
C ALA A 173 -14.95 -19.59 -5.88
N GLN A 174 -15.07 -19.40 -7.20
CA GLN A 174 -16.36 -19.20 -7.92
C GLN A 174 -17.20 -18.05 -7.35
N VAL A 175 -16.56 -17.00 -6.84
CA VAL A 175 -17.26 -15.79 -6.39
C VAL A 175 -17.91 -15.12 -7.59
N PRO A 176 -19.23 -14.85 -7.60
CA PRO A 176 -19.87 -14.09 -8.66
C PRO A 176 -19.28 -12.68 -8.76
N MET A 177 -18.76 -12.34 -9.93
CA MET A 177 -18.15 -11.04 -10.22
C MET A 177 -18.83 -10.39 -11.41
N HIS A 178 -19.42 -9.24 -11.17
CA HIS A 178 -20.22 -8.49 -12.16
C HIS A 178 -19.38 -7.31 -12.69
N TRP A 179 -18.64 -7.56 -13.77
CA TRP A 179 -17.80 -6.57 -14.45
C TRP A 179 -18.63 -5.67 -15.36
N HIS A 180 -18.12 -4.47 -15.64
CA HIS A 180 -18.77 -3.45 -16.47
C HIS A 180 -20.16 -3.06 -15.95
N ARG A 181 -20.39 -3.23 -14.66
CA ARG A 181 -21.65 -2.96 -13.99
C ARG A 181 -21.48 -1.85 -12.96
N ALA A 182 -21.70 -0.61 -13.39
CA ALA A 182 -21.82 0.53 -12.48
C ALA A 182 -23.13 0.38 -11.68
N ILE A 183 -23.03 0.35 -10.37
CA ILE A 183 -24.17 0.24 -9.47
C ILE A 183 -23.95 1.08 -8.22
N GLU A 184 -24.98 1.76 -7.76
CA GLU A 184 -24.98 2.42 -6.47
C GLU A 184 -25.32 1.43 -5.36
N PRO A 185 -24.68 1.49 -4.17
CA PRO A 185 -24.97 0.56 -3.07
C PRO A 185 -26.45 0.48 -2.71
N ASN A 186 -27.17 1.59 -2.80
CA ASN A 186 -28.59 1.63 -2.49
C ASN A 186 -29.46 0.80 -3.45
N GLU A 187 -29.03 0.61 -4.69
CA GLU A 187 -29.76 -0.21 -5.68
C GLU A 187 -29.76 -1.69 -5.31
N LEU A 188 -28.82 -2.14 -4.49
CA LEU A 188 -28.75 -3.53 -4.02
C LEU A 188 -29.62 -3.82 -2.79
N ARG A 189 -30.25 -2.80 -2.21
CA ARG A 189 -31.16 -2.99 -1.08
C ARG A 189 -32.38 -3.83 -1.50
N GLY A 190 -32.70 -4.82 -0.68
CA GLY A 190 -33.80 -5.75 -0.98
C GLY A 190 -33.46 -6.88 -1.94
N HIS A 191 -32.22 -6.98 -2.45
CA HIS A 191 -31.77 -8.05 -3.35
C HIS A 191 -31.20 -9.29 -2.60
N GLY A 192 -31.52 -9.47 -1.33
CA GLY A 192 -31.16 -10.67 -0.57
C GLY A 192 -29.75 -10.67 -0.01
N PHE A 193 -29.11 -9.51 0.10
CA PHE A 193 -27.83 -9.35 0.79
C PHE A 193 -28.08 -8.88 2.23
N ASP A 194 -27.39 -9.52 3.19
CA ASP A 194 -27.38 -9.09 4.59
C ASP A 194 -26.60 -7.78 4.76
N TRP A 195 -25.52 -7.63 3.97
CA TRP A 195 -24.64 -6.45 4.01
C TRP A 195 -24.25 -6.00 2.60
N ILE A 196 -24.19 -4.69 2.43
CA ILE A 196 -23.67 -4.02 1.24
C ILE A 196 -22.47 -3.18 1.65
N ILE A 197 -21.30 -3.51 1.09
CA ILE A 197 -20.02 -2.87 1.44
C ILE A 197 -19.58 -1.97 0.29
N ASP A 198 -19.51 -0.67 0.52
CA ASP A 198 -19.02 0.30 -0.47
C ASP A 198 -17.49 0.39 -0.46
N CYS A 199 -16.87 -0.17 -1.49
CA CYS A 199 -15.42 -0.16 -1.72
C CYS A 199 -15.01 0.64 -2.96
N ARG A 200 -15.84 1.56 -3.44
CA ARG A 200 -15.63 2.32 -4.67
C ARG A 200 -14.49 3.34 -4.61
N GLY A 201 -13.87 3.56 -3.45
CA GLY A 201 -12.83 4.57 -3.30
C GLY A 201 -13.33 5.97 -3.72
N LEU A 202 -12.60 6.67 -4.59
CA LEU A 202 -13.04 7.98 -5.11
C LEU A 202 -14.33 7.91 -5.94
N GLY A 203 -14.73 6.73 -6.42
CA GLY A 203 -16.02 6.54 -7.07
C GLY A 203 -17.22 6.83 -6.17
N ALA A 204 -17.03 6.78 -4.85
CA ALA A 204 -18.06 7.13 -3.86
C ALA A 204 -18.15 8.64 -3.57
N LYS A 205 -17.33 9.49 -4.20
CA LYS A 205 -17.22 10.92 -3.87
C LYS A 205 -18.57 11.65 -3.87
N ALA A 206 -19.42 11.37 -4.86
CA ALA A 206 -20.74 12.00 -4.95
C ALA A 206 -21.64 11.60 -3.78
N SER A 207 -21.59 10.34 -3.34
CA SER A 207 -22.37 9.82 -2.22
C SER A 207 -21.94 10.41 -0.86
N TRP A 208 -20.76 11.02 -0.79
CA TRP A 208 -20.21 11.63 0.42
C TRP A 208 -20.11 13.16 0.33
N ALA A 209 -20.65 13.78 -0.73
CA ALA A 209 -20.53 15.22 -0.97
C ALA A 209 -21.17 16.08 0.13
N ASP A 210 -22.34 15.68 0.61
CA ASP A 210 -23.14 16.40 1.60
C ASP A 210 -22.84 15.98 3.04
N THR A 211 -21.76 15.23 3.27
CA THR A 211 -21.35 14.83 4.61
C THR A 211 -20.47 15.90 5.27
N ARG A 212 -20.40 15.86 6.59
CA ARG A 212 -19.50 16.74 7.37
C ARG A 212 -18.03 16.61 6.94
N ASN A 213 -17.63 15.42 6.47
CA ASN A 213 -16.28 15.11 5.99
C ASN A 213 -16.36 14.57 4.56
N PRO A 214 -16.46 15.43 3.55
CA PRO A 214 -16.57 15.01 2.16
C PRO A 214 -15.30 14.29 1.71
N LEU A 215 -15.45 13.24 0.90
CA LEU A 215 -14.34 12.49 0.35
C LEU A 215 -13.55 13.35 -0.65
N ARG A 216 -12.26 13.52 -0.38
CA ARG A 216 -11.33 14.26 -1.23
C ARG A 216 -10.29 13.34 -1.83
N GLY A 217 -9.98 13.54 -3.12
CA GLY A 217 -8.86 12.88 -3.77
C GLY A 217 -7.58 13.70 -3.64
N VAL A 218 -6.46 13.03 -3.43
CA VAL A 218 -5.13 13.62 -3.55
C VAL A 218 -4.46 12.97 -4.76
N ARG A 219 -3.98 13.81 -5.69
CA ARG A 219 -3.27 13.32 -6.86
C ARG A 219 -1.88 12.82 -6.48
N GLY A 220 -1.55 11.60 -6.88
CA GLY A 220 -0.20 11.05 -6.88
C GLY A 220 0.22 10.73 -8.31
N GLU A 221 1.50 10.75 -8.57
CA GLU A 221 2.09 10.38 -9.86
C GLU A 221 3.13 9.28 -9.62
N VAL A 222 3.10 8.25 -10.45
CA VAL A 222 4.06 7.14 -10.41
C VAL A 222 4.54 6.88 -11.82
N ILE A 223 5.85 6.74 -11.97
CA ILE A 223 6.49 6.29 -13.20
C ILE A 223 7.06 4.90 -12.90
N ARG A 224 6.74 3.93 -13.73
CA ARG A 224 7.39 2.60 -13.69
C ARG A 224 8.46 2.56 -14.76
N VAL A 225 9.67 2.22 -14.34
CA VAL A 225 10.86 2.21 -15.20
C VAL A 225 11.48 0.82 -15.12
N HIS A 226 11.85 0.24 -16.27
CA HIS A 226 12.71 -0.92 -16.31
C HIS A 226 14.15 -0.44 -16.29
N ALA A 227 14.91 -0.76 -15.25
CA ALA A 227 16.25 -0.21 -14.99
C ALA A 227 17.18 -1.31 -14.44
N PRO A 228 17.61 -2.26 -15.28
CA PRO A 228 18.42 -3.41 -14.85
C PRO A 228 19.77 -3.03 -14.25
N GLU A 229 20.26 -1.84 -14.56
CA GLU A 229 21.50 -1.28 -13.98
C GLU A 229 21.32 -0.73 -12.56
N VAL A 230 20.10 -0.45 -12.12
CA VAL A 230 19.80 0.06 -10.78
C VAL A 230 19.65 -1.11 -9.82
N LYS A 231 20.53 -1.21 -8.84
CA LYS A 231 20.57 -2.34 -7.88
C LYS A 231 20.10 -1.95 -6.49
N LEU A 232 19.07 -1.10 -6.42
CA LEU A 232 18.40 -0.78 -5.15
C LEU A 232 17.70 -2.04 -4.60
N LYS A 233 17.93 -2.31 -3.32
CA LYS A 233 17.38 -3.51 -2.65
C LYS A 233 16.09 -3.23 -1.89
N ARG A 234 15.81 -1.98 -1.56
CA ARG A 234 14.70 -1.60 -0.67
C ARG A 234 14.09 -0.26 -1.05
N PRO A 235 12.85 -0.01 -0.61
CA PRO A 235 12.24 1.30 -0.79
C PRO A 235 13.14 2.41 -0.26
N THR A 236 13.24 3.47 -1.04
CA THR A 236 14.08 4.62 -0.72
C THR A 236 13.28 5.90 -0.86
N ARG A 237 13.31 6.72 0.18
CA ARG A 237 12.73 8.06 0.19
C ARG A 237 13.85 9.08 0.10
N LEU A 238 13.77 10.00 -0.84
CA LEU A 238 14.65 11.15 -0.92
C LEU A 238 13.97 12.37 -0.28
N ILE A 239 14.57 12.92 0.76
CA ILE A 239 14.15 14.20 1.30
C ILE A 239 14.54 15.29 0.29
N HIS A 240 13.55 16.03 -0.15
CA HIS A 240 13.70 17.12 -1.07
C HIS A 240 12.73 18.25 -0.70
N PRO A 241 13.16 19.54 -0.72
CA PRO A 241 12.38 20.66 -0.17
C PRO A 241 11.08 20.94 -0.94
N ARG A 242 10.98 20.48 -2.19
CA ARG A 242 9.77 20.73 -3.03
C ARG A 242 8.91 19.50 -3.21
N TYR A 243 9.50 18.30 -3.32
CA TYR A 243 8.78 17.09 -3.72
C TYR A 243 9.22 15.89 -2.87
N PRO A 244 8.31 15.18 -2.25
CA PRO A 244 8.63 13.86 -1.71
C PRO A 244 8.87 12.91 -2.90
N ILE A 245 10.08 12.36 -2.99
CA ILE A 245 10.45 11.38 -4.02
C ILE A 245 10.57 10.02 -3.36
N TYR A 246 9.93 9.03 -3.95
CA TYR A 246 9.98 7.64 -3.50
C TYR A 246 10.43 6.75 -4.64
N ILE A 247 11.32 5.82 -4.36
CA ILE A 247 11.73 4.77 -5.28
C ILE A 247 11.39 3.45 -4.61
N ALA A 248 10.60 2.63 -5.27
CA ALA A 248 10.15 1.34 -4.74
C ALA A 248 10.55 0.23 -5.73
N PRO A 249 11.77 -0.34 -5.59
CA PRO A 249 12.24 -1.39 -6.48
C PRO A 249 11.34 -2.61 -6.38
N LYS A 250 10.99 -3.19 -7.51
CA LYS A 250 10.19 -4.41 -7.61
C LYS A 250 11.03 -5.53 -8.22
N GLU A 251 10.45 -6.71 -8.36
CA GLU A 251 11.06 -7.78 -9.12
C GLU A 251 11.20 -7.41 -10.60
N ASN A 252 12.04 -8.15 -11.31
CA ASN A 252 12.28 -8.01 -12.75
C ASN A 252 12.79 -6.60 -13.14
N ASP A 253 13.67 -6.03 -12.31
CA ASP A 253 14.33 -4.75 -12.57
C ASP A 253 13.35 -3.56 -12.74
N LEU A 254 12.21 -3.61 -12.09
CA LEU A 254 11.21 -2.54 -12.03
C LEU A 254 11.36 -1.68 -10.77
#